data_68fe218342bb03e5218a294fd64fc4a6
#
_entry.id   68fe218342bb03e5218a294fd64fc4a6
#
_cell.length_a   1.000
_cell.length_b   1.000
_cell.length_c   1.000
_cell.angle_alpha   90.00
_cell.angle_beta   90.00
_cell.angle_gamma   90.00
#
_symmetry.space_group_name_H-M   'P 1'
#
loop_
_entity.id
_entity.type
_entity.pdbx_description
1 polymer ?
#
loop_
_entity_poly.entity_id
_entity_poly.type
_entity_poly.pdbx_seq_one_letter_code
_entity_poly.pdbx_strand_id
1 'polypeptide(L)'
;MIYFVGAGSGAPDLITVRGARLLSEADVIVYAGSLVNPALLDYKKDGCEVYNSAKMTLEEVIAVMAPAAKAGKTVVRLHTGDPCVYGAHREQMDELDRLGLAYEVCPGVSSFCGAAAALKAEYTLPNVSQSVILTRMEGRTPVPEKEQIESFAAHGATMVIFLSAGQLARLSERLIAGGYAPDTPAAIVDKATWPDEKVVRTTVADLAEAGAREGITKTALITVGGFLGTEYERSKLYDPTFTTEFREASR
;
A
#
# COMPACT_ATOMS: atom_id res chain seq x y z
N MET A 1 -7.10 -2.51 -25.66
CA MET A 1 -7.34 -3.10 -24.34
C MET A 1 -6.68 -2.23 -23.27
N ILE A 2 -7.33 -2.00 -22.12
CA ILE A 2 -6.79 -1.21 -21.01
C ILE A 2 -6.46 -2.15 -19.86
N TYR A 3 -5.28 -1.96 -19.23
CA TYR A 3 -4.82 -2.71 -18.07
C TYR A 3 -4.52 -1.75 -16.91
N PHE A 4 -5.22 -1.90 -15.79
CA PHE A 4 -4.85 -1.26 -14.51
C PHE A 4 -3.78 -2.12 -13.86
N VAL A 5 -2.58 -1.60 -13.71
CA VAL A 5 -1.41 -2.38 -13.25
C VAL A 5 -0.87 -1.80 -11.95
N GLY A 6 -0.68 -2.65 -10.95
CA GLY A 6 0.03 -2.29 -9.72
C GLY A 6 1.54 -2.22 -9.96
N ALA A 7 2.13 -1.09 -9.62
CA ALA A 7 3.54 -0.78 -9.80
C ALA A 7 4.47 -1.44 -8.76
N GLY A 8 3.91 -2.05 -7.73
CA GLY A 8 4.70 -2.53 -6.59
C GLY A 8 4.96 -1.44 -5.55
N SER A 9 5.66 -1.82 -4.49
CA SER A 9 5.88 -0.98 -3.31
C SER A 9 6.94 0.12 -3.48
N GLY A 10 7.76 0.06 -4.54
CA GLY A 10 8.80 1.07 -4.78
C GLY A 10 9.95 0.57 -5.64
N ALA A 11 10.61 -0.53 -5.28
CA ALA A 11 11.65 -1.14 -6.09
C ALA A 11 11.08 -1.66 -7.42
N PRO A 12 11.71 -1.38 -8.57
CA PRO A 12 11.18 -1.76 -9.89
C PRO A 12 11.04 -3.27 -10.07
N ASP A 13 11.87 -4.08 -9.44
CA ASP A 13 11.86 -5.53 -9.50
C ASP A 13 10.76 -6.17 -8.63
N LEU A 14 10.05 -5.37 -7.83
CA LEU A 14 8.86 -5.80 -7.10
C LEU A 14 7.55 -5.64 -7.89
N ILE A 15 7.64 -5.22 -9.14
CA ILE A 15 6.52 -5.35 -10.06
C ILE A 15 6.25 -6.83 -10.34
N THR A 16 5.00 -7.21 -10.52
CA THR A 16 4.71 -8.59 -10.91
C THR A 16 5.24 -8.88 -12.32
N VAL A 17 5.60 -10.15 -12.59
CA VAL A 17 6.03 -10.59 -13.94
C VAL A 17 4.99 -10.21 -15.00
N ARG A 18 3.69 -10.34 -14.67
CA ARG A 18 2.60 -9.89 -15.55
C ARG A 18 2.63 -8.38 -15.77
N GLY A 19 2.82 -7.60 -14.72
CA GLY A 19 2.90 -6.14 -14.79
C GLY A 19 4.06 -5.67 -15.68
N ALA A 20 5.25 -6.25 -15.51
CA ALA A 20 6.41 -5.95 -16.33
C ALA A 20 6.17 -6.26 -17.81
N ARG A 21 5.58 -7.44 -18.11
CA ARG A 21 5.20 -7.81 -19.47
C ARG A 21 4.20 -6.82 -20.07
N LEU A 22 3.15 -6.44 -19.34
CA LEU A 22 2.16 -5.48 -19.81
C LEU A 22 2.79 -4.11 -20.12
N LEU A 23 3.75 -3.65 -19.29
CA LEU A 23 4.51 -2.42 -19.58
C LEU A 23 5.32 -2.54 -20.86
N SER A 24 5.97 -3.69 -21.10
CA SER A 24 6.79 -3.90 -22.31
C SER A 24 5.96 -4.02 -23.61
N GLU A 25 4.69 -4.38 -23.49
CA GLU A 25 3.76 -4.49 -24.63
C GLU A 25 2.96 -3.20 -24.86
N ALA A 26 2.98 -2.24 -23.89
CA ALA A 26 2.15 -1.06 -23.93
C ALA A 26 2.47 -0.11 -25.10
N ASP A 27 1.42 0.39 -25.76
CA ASP A 27 1.50 1.50 -26.71
C ASP A 27 1.34 2.84 -26.01
N VAL A 28 0.59 2.85 -24.89
CA VAL A 28 0.34 4.03 -24.06
C VAL A 28 0.44 3.65 -22.59
N ILE A 29 1.20 4.41 -21.81
CA ILE A 29 1.27 4.30 -20.35
C ILE A 29 0.80 5.60 -19.73
N VAL A 30 -0.18 5.50 -18.83
CA VAL A 30 -0.61 6.62 -17.96
C VAL A 30 -0.26 6.23 -16.52
N TYR A 31 0.70 6.93 -15.90
CA TYR A 31 1.19 6.56 -14.58
C TYR A 31 0.92 7.62 -13.51
N ALA A 32 0.74 7.18 -12.25
CA ALA A 32 0.52 8.05 -11.09
C ALA A 32 1.86 8.61 -10.59
N GLY A 33 2.37 9.63 -11.28
CA GLY A 33 3.76 10.11 -11.16
C GLY A 33 4.17 10.74 -9.83
N SER A 34 3.27 10.85 -8.85
CA SER A 34 3.63 11.32 -7.51
C SER A 34 4.26 10.23 -6.62
N LEU A 35 4.00 8.96 -6.93
CA LEU A 35 4.36 7.82 -6.05
C LEU A 35 4.89 6.60 -6.82
N VAL A 36 4.75 6.54 -8.13
CA VAL A 36 5.29 5.46 -8.97
C VAL A 36 6.76 5.72 -9.26
N ASN A 37 7.61 4.71 -9.05
CA ASN A 37 9.04 4.82 -9.36
C ASN A 37 9.24 4.99 -10.87
N PRO A 38 9.86 6.08 -11.33
CA PRO A 38 10.08 6.33 -12.77
C PRO A 38 10.90 5.24 -13.48
N ALA A 39 11.77 4.51 -12.77
CA ALA A 39 12.55 3.42 -13.33
C ALA A 39 11.69 2.28 -13.90
N LEU A 40 10.41 2.18 -13.51
CA LEU A 40 9.46 1.25 -14.12
C LEU A 40 9.17 1.58 -15.59
N LEU A 41 9.38 2.82 -16.01
CA LEU A 41 9.22 3.22 -17.41
C LEU A 41 10.33 2.67 -18.33
N ASP A 42 11.42 2.15 -17.75
CA ASP A 42 12.48 1.47 -18.53
C ASP A 42 12.01 0.13 -19.13
N TYR A 43 10.90 -0.44 -18.58
CA TYR A 43 10.27 -1.63 -19.19
C TYR A 43 9.51 -1.35 -20.49
N LYS A 44 9.18 -0.08 -20.78
CA LYS A 44 8.38 0.25 -21.97
C LYS A 44 9.14 -0.04 -23.26
N LYS A 45 8.41 -0.40 -24.33
CA LYS A 45 8.97 -0.51 -25.68
C LYS A 45 9.22 0.85 -26.31
N ASP A 46 10.04 0.87 -27.33
CA ASP A 46 10.24 2.06 -28.17
C ASP A 46 8.94 2.52 -28.81
N GLY A 47 8.75 3.84 -28.89
CA GLY A 47 7.54 4.46 -29.43
C GLY A 47 6.31 4.43 -28.49
N CYS A 48 6.42 3.90 -27.26
CA CYS A 48 5.36 3.98 -26.28
C CYS A 48 5.14 5.43 -25.81
N GLU A 49 3.90 5.89 -25.88
CA GLU A 49 3.49 7.19 -25.36
C GLU A 49 3.33 7.15 -23.84
N VAL A 50 3.88 8.13 -23.10
CA VAL A 50 3.87 8.14 -21.63
C VAL A 50 3.25 9.43 -21.11
N TYR A 51 2.26 9.29 -20.23
CA TYR A 51 1.53 10.41 -19.61
C TYR A 51 1.63 10.33 -18.08
N ASN A 52 1.99 11.45 -17.46
CA ASN A 52 2.00 11.58 -15.99
C ASN A 52 0.68 12.17 -15.50
N SER A 53 -0.13 11.37 -14.81
CA SER A 53 -1.45 11.79 -14.33
C SER A 53 -1.43 12.60 -13.03
N ALA A 54 -0.29 12.94 -12.46
CA ALA A 54 -0.22 13.69 -11.20
C ALA A 54 -0.92 15.06 -11.23
N LYS A 55 -1.14 15.62 -12.43
CA LYS A 55 -1.81 16.90 -12.65
C LYS A 55 -3.04 16.80 -13.56
N MET A 56 -3.50 15.57 -13.83
CA MET A 56 -4.64 15.32 -14.71
C MET A 56 -5.91 15.11 -13.88
N THR A 57 -7.04 15.54 -14.44
CA THR A 57 -8.38 15.18 -13.93
C THR A 57 -8.78 13.78 -14.42
N LEU A 58 -9.91 13.27 -13.92
CA LEU A 58 -10.48 11.98 -14.39
C LEU A 58 -10.76 12.04 -15.90
N GLU A 59 -11.39 13.10 -16.35
CA GLU A 59 -11.78 13.31 -17.75
C GLU A 59 -10.54 13.36 -18.66
N GLU A 60 -9.46 14.00 -18.23
CA GLU A 60 -8.20 14.06 -18.97
C GLU A 60 -7.52 12.70 -19.06
N VAL A 61 -7.54 11.90 -17.98
CA VAL A 61 -7.04 10.51 -18.00
C VAL A 61 -7.85 9.65 -18.96
N ILE A 62 -9.18 9.73 -18.91
CA ILE A 62 -10.07 9.00 -19.83
C ILE A 62 -9.89 9.48 -21.28
N ALA A 63 -9.70 10.79 -21.50
CA ALA A 63 -9.45 11.34 -22.84
C ALA A 63 -8.16 10.83 -23.49
N VAL A 64 -7.18 10.39 -22.69
CA VAL A 64 -5.98 9.70 -23.21
C VAL A 64 -6.27 8.22 -23.45
N MET A 65 -6.83 7.52 -22.46
CA MET A 65 -6.97 6.07 -22.50
C MET A 65 -8.02 5.57 -23.51
N ALA A 66 -9.18 6.22 -23.56
CA ALA A 66 -10.30 5.73 -24.33
C ALA A 66 -10.07 5.78 -25.86
N PRO A 67 -9.57 6.87 -26.46
CA PRO A 67 -9.24 6.89 -27.89
C PRO A 67 -8.17 5.87 -28.27
N ALA A 68 -7.13 5.72 -27.45
CA ALA A 68 -6.07 4.75 -27.67
C ALA A 68 -6.61 3.31 -27.69
N ALA A 69 -7.46 2.96 -26.72
CA ALA A 69 -8.09 1.65 -26.66
C ALA A 69 -9.04 1.39 -27.84
N LYS A 70 -9.83 2.40 -28.27
CA LYS A 70 -10.69 2.31 -29.46
C LYS A 70 -9.87 2.12 -30.76
N ALA A 71 -8.66 2.66 -30.81
CA ALA A 71 -7.72 2.44 -31.92
C ALA A 71 -7.00 1.08 -31.87
N GLY A 72 -7.40 0.18 -30.94
CA GLY A 72 -6.79 -1.15 -30.82
C GLY A 72 -5.46 -1.18 -30.08
N LYS A 73 -5.00 -0.05 -29.52
CA LYS A 73 -3.76 0.05 -28.76
C LYS A 73 -3.86 -0.65 -27.40
N THR A 74 -2.73 -1.16 -26.90
CA THR A 74 -2.55 -1.62 -25.53
C THR A 74 -2.26 -0.44 -24.62
N VAL A 75 -3.12 -0.19 -23.64
CA VAL A 75 -3.01 0.92 -22.71
C VAL A 75 -2.75 0.39 -21.29
N VAL A 76 -1.72 0.87 -20.62
CA VAL A 76 -1.44 0.58 -19.23
C VAL A 76 -1.71 1.80 -18.35
N ARG A 77 -2.60 1.64 -17.37
CA ARG A 77 -2.82 2.58 -16.27
C ARG A 77 -2.04 2.09 -15.06
N LEU A 78 -0.87 2.69 -14.80
CA LEU A 78 0.06 2.25 -13.78
C LEU A 78 -0.20 2.99 -12.46
N HIS A 79 -0.57 2.23 -11.41
CA HIS A 79 -0.87 2.69 -10.07
C HIS A 79 0.21 2.30 -9.07
N THR A 80 0.44 3.13 -8.05
CA THR A 80 1.34 2.82 -6.92
C THR A 80 0.86 1.58 -6.16
N GLY A 81 1.76 0.74 -5.73
CA GLY A 81 1.45 -0.43 -4.91
C GLY A 81 0.52 -1.40 -5.65
N ASP A 82 -0.66 -1.57 -5.09
CA ASP A 82 -1.80 -2.26 -5.70
C ASP A 82 -2.96 -1.28 -5.86
N PRO A 83 -3.63 -1.23 -7.01
CA PRO A 83 -4.74 -0.30 -7.24
C PRO A 83 -5.93 -0.51 -6.29
N CYS A 84 -6.10 -1.69 -5.67
CA CYS A 84 -7.22 -1.99 -4.77
C CYS A 84 -7.19 -1.20 -3.45
N VAL A 85 -6.02 -0.63 -3.06
CA VAL A 85 -5.88 0.15 -1.83
C VAL A 85 -5.59 1.61 -2.16
N TYR A 86 -6.58 2.49 -1.97
CA TYR A 86 -6.49 3.94 -2.22
C TYR A 86 -6.06 4.32 -3.65
N GLY A 87 -6.31 3.44 -4.62
CA GLY A 87 -5.87 3.64 -6.01
C GLY A 87 -6.72 4.62 -6.82
N ALA A 88 -7.89 5.04 -6.33
CA ALA A 88 -8.84 5.91 -7.05
C ALA A 88 -9.08 5.45 -8.51
N HIS A 89 -9.17 4.13 -8.72
CA HIS A 89 -9.35 3.54 -10.04
C HIS A 89 -10.80 3.11 -10.33
N ARG A 90 -11.65 3.02 -9.29
CA ARG A 90 -13.05 2.62 -9.46
C ARG A 90 -13.80 3.58 -10.37
N GLU A 91 -13.67 4.87 -10.16
CA GLU A 91 -14.29 5.89 -10.99
C GLU A 91 -13.80 5.85 -12.45
N GLN A 92 -12.53 5.46 -12.68
CA GLN A 92 -11.99 5.26 -14.02
C GLN A 92 -12.64 4.04 -14.69
N MET A 93 -12.82 2.93 -13.98
CA MET A 93 -13.52 1.74 -14.47
C MET A 93 -14.98 2.03 -14.81
N ASP A 94 -15.70 2.75 -13.95
CA ASP A 94 -17.10 3.14 -14.19
C ASP A 94 -17.23 3.99 -15.47
N GLU A 95 -16.26 4.87 -15.76
CA GLU A 95 -16.22 5.63 -17.02
C GLU A 95 -15.96 4.74 -18.25
N LEU A 96 -15.05 3.76 -18.10
CA LEU A 96 -14.77 2.82 -19.20
C LEU A 96 -15.97 1.90 -19.46
N ASP A 97 -16.65 1.45 -18.42
CA ASP A 97 -17.90 0.67 -18.54
C ASP A 97 -18.97 1.46 -19.31
N ARG A 98 -19.14 2.75 -18.99
CA ARG A 98 -20.07 3.66 -19.68
C ARG A 98 -19.72 3.85 -21.17
N LEU A 99 -18.43 3.77 -21.49
CA LEU A 99 -17.92 3.86 -22.85
C LEU A 99 -17.89 2.51 -23.58
N GLY A 100 -18.29 1.40 -22.93
CA GLY A 100 -18.25 0.06 -23.48
C GLY A 100 -16.85 -0.44 -23.78
N LEU A 101 -15.83 0.02 -23.02
CA LEU A 101 -14.43 -0.33 -23.21
C LEU A 101 -14.00 -1.41 -22.21
N ALA A 102 -13.43 -2.49 -22.74
CA ALA A 102 -12.92 -3.58 -21.93
C ALA A 102 -11.60 -3.19 -21.22
N TYR A 103 -11.47 -3.65 -19.98
CA TYR A 103 -10.28 -3.49 -19.16
C TYR A 103 -10.03 -4.73 -18.29
N GLU A 104 -8.81 -4.86 -17.80
CA GLU A 104 -8.39 -5.87 -16.82
C GLU A 104 -7.60 -5.20 -15.70
N VAL A 105 -7.60 -5.84 -14.51
CA VAL A 105 -6.78 -5.41 -13.37
C VAL A 105 -5.68 -6.43 -13.12
N CYS A 106 -4.43 -5.96 -13.16
CA CYS A 106 -3.25 -6.73 -12.80
C CYS A 106 -2.81 -6.30 -11.39
N PRO A 107 -2.94 -7.17 -10.37
CA PRO A 107 -2.56 -6.82 -9.00
C PRO A 107 -1.06 -6.51 -8.88
N GLY A 108 -0.72 -5.77 -7.84
CA GLY A 108 0.66 -5.42 -7.49
C GLY A 108 0.99 -5.71 -6.03
N VAL A 109 2.26 -5.55 -5.66
CA VAL A 109 2.69 -5.64 -4.27
C VAL A 109 2.39 -4.31 -3.59
N SER A 110 1.39 -4.29 -2.70
CA SER A 110 1.03 -3.08 -1.97
C SER A 110 2.14 -2.62 -1.02
N SER A 111 2.20 -1.33 -0.77
CA SER A 111 3.22 -0.73 0.11
C SER A 111 3.19 -1.25 1.55
N PHE A 112 2.05 -1.75 2.04
CA PHE A 112 2.02 -2.36 3.37
C PHE A 112 2.82 -3.67 3.43
N CYS A 113 2.86 -4.45 2.34
CA CYS A 113 3.73 -5.62 2.22
C CYS A 113 5.21 -5.20 2.19
N GLY A 114 5.52 -4.12 1.46
CA GLY A 114 6.87 -3.54 1.44
C GLY A 114 7.31 -3.05 2.83
N ALA A 115 6.42 -2.41 3.57
CA ALA A 115 6.70 -1.98 4.94
C ALA A 115 6.97 -3.15 5.89
N ALA A 116 6.21 -4.25 5.81
CA ALA A 116 6.48 -5.45 6.59
C ALA A 116 7.86 -6.06 6.26
N ALA A 117 8.22 -6.11 4.98
CA ALA A 117 9.53 -6.59 4.54
C ALA A 117 10.68 -5.71 5.09
N ALA A 118 10.56 -4.38 4.99
CA ALA A 118 11.52 -3.43 5.54
C ALA A 118 11.67 -3.58 7.07
N LEU A 119 10.57 -3.83 7.76
CA LEU A 119 10.55 -4.10 9.20
C LEU A 119 11.03 -5.50 9.58
N LYS A 120 11.14 -6.43 8.62
CA LYS A 120 11.37 -7.87 8.84
C LYS A 120 10.36 -8.44 9.85
N ALA A 121 9.09 -8.10 9.67
CA ALA A 121 8.01 -8.42 10.60
C ALA A 121 6.85 -9.09 9.88
N GLU A 122 6.13 -9.92 10.62
CA GLU A 122 4.86 -10.49 10.23
C GLU A 122 3.74 -9.78 11.02
N TYR A 123 2.72 -9.30 10.34
CA TYR A 123 1.63 -8.56 10.95
C TYR A 123 0.72 -9.42 11.83
N THR A 124 0.65 -10.72 11.55
CA THR A 124 -0.29 -11.67 12.16
C THR A 124 0.45 -12.69 13.01
N LEU A 125 0.69 -12.37 14.27
CA LEU A 125 1.38 -13.24 15.21
C LEU A 125 0.40 -13.94 16.15
N PRO A 126 0.57 -15.25 16.43
CA PRO A 126 -0.24 -15.95 17.42
C PRO A 126 -0.22 -15.24 18.78
N ASN A 127 -1.40 -15.14 19.38
CA ASN A 127 -1.66 -14.48 20.67
C ASN A 127 -1.28 -12.98 20.78
N VAL A 128 -0.93 -12.35 19.64
CA VAL A 128 -0.67 -10.90 19.55
C VAL A 128 -1.76 -10.22 18.75
N SER A 129 -1.86 -10.53 17.47
CA SER A 129 -2.93 -10.06 16.59
C SER A 129 -3.09 -11.02 15.41
N GLN A 130 -4.32 -11.37 15.08
CA GLN A 130 -4.66 -12.17 13.89
C GLN A 130 -5.39 -11.33 12.83
N SER A 131 -5.45 -10.01 13.03
CA SER A 131 -6.12 -9.07 12.15
C SER A 131 -5.19 -7.92 11.78
N VAL A 132 -5.32 -7.44 10.55
CA VAL A 132 -4.60 -6.26 10.06
C VAL A 132 -5.62 -5.24 9.57
N ILE A 133 -5.65 -4.08 10.18
CA ILE A 133 -6.52 -2.98 9.80
C ILE A 133 -5.73 -2.03 8.89
N LEU A 134 -6.10 -1.98 7.61
CA LEU A 134 -5.59 -1.01 6.66
C LEU A 134 -6.51 0.21 6.68
N THR A 135 -5.99 1.36 7.09
CA THR A 135 -6.79 2.57 7.24
C THR A 135 -5.98 3.84 6.93
N ARG A 136 -6.62 4.98 7.04
CA ARG A 136 -6.01 6.31 6.99
C ARG A 136 -6.70 7.27 7.94
N MET A 137 -6.04 8.36 8.30
CA MET A 137 -6.72 9.48 8.93
C MET A 137 -7.54 10.27 7.91
N GLU A 138 -8.57 10.94 8.39
CA GLU A 138 -9.18 12.01 7.64
C GLU A 138 -8.18 13.17 7.46
N GLY A 139 -8.21 13.77 6.29
CA GLY A 139 -7.40 14.91 5.92
C GLY A 139 -8.25 15.88 5.10
N ARG A 140 -7.83 16.16 3.88
CA ARG A 140 -8.63 16.97 2.93
C ARG A 140 -9.94 16.29 2.53
N THR A 141 -9.98 14.96 2.63
CA THR A 141 -11.18 14.14 2.40
C THR A 141 -11.57 13.45 3.70
N PRO A 142 -12.88 13.34 4.00
CA PRO A 142 -13.35 12.68 5.21
C PRO A 142 -13.12 11.17 5.18
N VAL A 143 -13.26 10.54 6.32
CA VAL A 143 -13.49 9.10 6.50
C VAL A 143 -14.86 8.91 7.16
N PRO A 144 -15.54 7.78 6.94
CA PRO A 144 -16.78 7.48 7.64
C PRO A 144 -16.60 7.57 9.16
N GLU A 145 -17.61 8.02 9.90
CA GLU A 145 -17.54 8.23 11.35
C GLU A 145 -17.10 6.95 12.10
N LYS A 146 -17.61 5.79 11.66
CA LYS A 146 -17.28 4.49 12.26
C LYS A 146 -15.86 3.98 11.91
N GLU A 147 -15.19 4.62 10.96
CA GLU A 147 -13.85 4.27 10.48
C GLU A 147 -12.77 5.24 10.98
N GLN A 148 -13.08 6.01 11.99
CA GLN A 148 -12.11 6.88 12.62
C GLN A 148 -11.03 6.06 13.36
N ILE A 149 -9.85 6.65 13.52
CA ILE A 149 -8.69 5.97 14.13
C ILE A 149 -9.03 5.40 15.50
N GLU A 150 -9.77 6.15 16.34
CA GLU A 150 -10.16 5.70 17.67
C GLU A 150 -11.04 4.45 17.64
N SER A 151 -11.95 4.38 16.67
CA SER A 151 -12.84 3.22 16.51
C SER A 151 -12.05 1.96 16.16
N PHE A 152 -11.07 2.07 15.29
CA PHE A 152 -10.20 0.95 14.93
C PHE A 152 -9.17 0.62 16.01
N ALA A 153 -8.63 1.62 16.68
CA ALA A 153 -7.68 1.44 17.78
C ALA A 153 -8.27 0.66 18.95
N ALA A 154 -9.58 0.80 19.20
CA ALA A 154 -10.29 0.05 20.23
C ALA A 154 -10.24 -1.48 20.07
N HIS A 155 -9.94 -1.98 18.87
CA HIS A 155 -9.75 -3.42 18.62
C HIS A 155 -8.39 -3.95 19.10
N GLY A 156 -7.39 -3.10 19.35
CA GLY A 156 -6.03 -3.53 19.72
C GLY A 156 -5.32 -4.38 18.67
N ALA A 157 -5.83 -4.40 17.43
CA ALA A 157 -5.29 -5.19 16.32
C ALA A 157 -4.05 -4.53 15.71
N THR A 158 -3.31 -5.24 14.88
CA THR A 158 -2.28 -4.60 14.05
C THR A 158 -2.91 -3.57 13.12
N MET A 159 -2.39 -2.34 13.12
CA MET A 159 -2.84 -1.29 12.21
C MET A 159 -1.72 -0.86 11.26
N VAL A 160 -2.09 -0.65 9.99
CA VAL A 160 -1.24 -0.04 8.96
C VAL A 160 -1.95 1.18 8.41
N ILE A 161 -1.37 2.36 8.63
CA ILE A 161 -2.03 3.65 8.43
C ILE A 161 -1.38 4.37 7.26
N PHE A 162 -2.16 4.51 6.19
CA PHE A 162 -1.78 5.16 4.94
C PHE A 162 -2.00 6.67 4.99
N LEU A 163 -1.35 7.43 4.10
CA LEU A 163 -1.67 8.84 3.80
C LEU A 163 -1.69 9.77 5.02
N SER A 164 -1.03 9.40 6.12
CA SER A 164 -1.15 10.08 7.42
C SER A 164 0.18 10.61 7.97
N ALA A 165 1.28 10.49 7.23
CA ALA A 165 2.62 10.91 7.66
C ALA A 165 2.72 12.41 8.01
N GLY A 166 1.89 13.26 7.42
CA GLY A 166 1.82 14.69 7.74
C GLY A 166 1.03 15.03 9.00
N GLN A 167 0.51 14.05 9.73
CA GLN A 167 -0.40 14.24 10.88
C GLN A 167 0.01 13.39 12.09
N LEU A 168 1.31 13.09 12.27
CA LEU A 168 1.78 12.12 13.28
C LEU A 168 1.41 12.50 14.71
N ALA A 169 1.43 13.78 15.09
CA ALA A 169 1.02 14.22 16.42
C ALA A 169 -0.46 13.91 16.69
N ARG A 170 -1.33 14.31 15.78
CA ARG A 170 -2.76 14.03 15.87
C ARG A 170 -3.06 12.52 15.80
N LEU A 171 -2.30 11.77 15.00
CA LEU A 171 -2.42 10.32 14.92
C LEU A 171 -2.10 9.67 16.27
N SER A 172 -1.00 10.06 16.90
CA SER A 172 -0.60 9.58 18.24
C SER A 172 -1.71 9.80 19.27
N GLU A 173 -2.24 11.03 19.37
CA GLU A 173 -3.33 11.39 20.29
C GLU A 173 -4.56 10.51 20.08
N ARG A 174 -4.95 10.27 18.83
CA ARG A 174 -6.13 9.49 18.48
C ARG A 174 -5.95 7.99 18.71
N LEU A 175 -4.77 7.44 18.48
CA LEU A 175 -4.46 6.05 18.79
C LEU A 175 -4.55 5.80 20.30
N ILE A 176 -4.02 6.72 21.13
CA ILE A 176 -4.10 6.64 22.59
C ILE A 176 -5.56 6.79 23.06
N ALA A 177 -6.28 7.77 22.51
CA ALA A 177 -7.71 7.96 22.83
C ALA A 177 -8.56 6.74 22.46
N GLY A 178 -8.18 5.99 21.44
CA GLY A 178 -8.83 4.76 21.01
C GLY A 178 -8.43 3.51 21.78
N GLY A 179 -7.44 3.59 22.69
CA GLY A 179 -7.11 2.49 23.61
C GLY A 179 -5.72 1.89 23.47
N TYR A 180 -4.87 2.33 22.53
CA TYR A 180 -3.47 1.92 22.55
C TYR A 180 -2.74 2.56 23.74
N ALA A 181 -1.90 1.77 24.43
CA ALA A 181 -1.00 2.32 25.43
C ALA A 181 0.04 3.26 24.79
N PRO A 182 0.48 4.34 25.45
CA PRO A 182 1.48 5.26 24.92
C PRO A 182 2.78 4.59 24.49
N ASP A 183 3.18 3.52 25.16
CA ASP A 183 4.37 2.72 24.91
C ASP A 183 4.16 1.59 23.90
N THR A 184 2.96 1.46 23.33
CA THR A 184 2.70 0.47 22.26
C THR A 184 3.70 0.65 21.14
N PRO A 185 4.38 -0.43 20.68
CA PRO A 185 5.33 -0.35 19.59
C PRO A 185 4.70 0.19 18.31
N ALA A 186 5.41 1.11 17.68
CA ALA A 186 5.04 1.69 16.39
C ALA A 186 6.28 1.81 15.48
N ALA A 187 6.06 1.92 14.19
CA ALA A 187 7.12 2.23 13.25
C ALA A 187 6.62 3.12 12.12
N ILE A 188 7.52 3.97 11.62
CA ILE A 188 7.33 4.77 10.41
C ILE A 188 8.26 4.18 9.35
N VAL A 189 7.70 3.76 8.22
CA VAL A 189 8.45 3.27 7.07
C VAL A 189 8.25 4.24 5.92
N ASP A 190 9.25 5.08 5.71
CA ASP A 190 9.27 6.03 4.60
C ASP A 190 9.85 5.35 3.37
N LYS A 191 9.16 5.51 2.23
CA LYS A 191 9.58 5.01 0.93
C LYS A 191 9.99 3.53 0.95
N ALA A 192 9.15 2.67 1.53
CA ALA A 192 9.40 1.23 1.60
C ALA A 192 9.89 0.67 0.25
N THR A 193 10.98 -0.05 0.26
CA THR A 193 11.67 -0.68 -0.89
C THR A 193 12.33 0.27 -1.89
N TRP A 194 12.29 1.57 -1.68
CA TRP A 194 13.05 2.53 -2.48
C TRP A 194 14.54 2.56 -2.05
N PRO A 195 15.46 3.07 -2.90
CA PRO A 195 16.88 3.16 -2.53
C PRO A 195 17.15 4.05 -1.30
N ASP A 196 16.27 5.00 -1.03
CA ASP A 196 16.33 5.92 0.11
C ASP A 196 15.29 5.59 1.21
N GLU A 197 14.92 4.29 1.32
CA GLU A 197 14.07 3.77 2.39
C GLU A 197 14.58 4.16 3.77
N LYS A 198 13.67 4.59 4.64
CA LYS A 198 13.94 4.79 6.07
C LYS A 198 12.98 4.00 6.93
N VAL A 199 13.52 3.32 7.93
CA VAL A 199 12.76 2.58 8.95
C VAL A 199 13.01 3.20 10.31
N VAL A 200 11.96 3.75 10.92
CA VAL A 200 12.03 4.40 12.24
C VAL A 200 11.14 3.65 13.21
N ARG A 201 11.76 2.85 14.10
CA ARG A 201 11.03 2.18 15.20
C ARG A 201 10.87 3.16 16.35
N THR A 202 9.69 3.19 16.95
CA THR A 202 9.28 4.13 17.99
C THR A 202 8.11 3.57 18.81
N THR A 203 7.46 4.40 19.59
CA THR A 203 6.21 4.10 20.29
C THR A 203 5.08 4.97 19.74
N VAL A 204 3.84 4.65 20.11
CA VAL A 204 2.68 5.47 19.73
C VAL A 204 2.85 6.91 20.25
N ALA A 205 3.31 7.11 21.47
CA ALA A 205 3.51 8.44 22.05
C ALA A 205 4.56 9.26 21.29
N ASP A 206 5.61 8.62 20.79
CA ASP A 206 6.79 9.28 20.23
C ASP A 206 6.72 9.44 18.70
N LEU A 207 5.63 9.05 18.06
CA LEU A 207 5.46 9.11 16.59
C LEU A 207 5.81 10.49 16.01
N ALA A 208 5.34 11.56 16.64
CA ALA A 208 5.55 12.92 16.16
C ALA A 208 7.02 13.34 16.23
N GLU A 209 7.68 13.07 17.36
CA GLU A 209 9.10 13.38 17.55
C GLU A 209 9.97 12.55 16.60
N ALA A 210 9.71 11.25 16.50
CA ALA A 210 10.42 10.35 15.61
C ALA A 210 10.34 10.79 14.13
N GLY A 211 9.14 11.15 13.67
CA GLY A 211 8.93 11.64 12.32
C GLY A 211 9.60 12.98 12.06
N ALA A 212 9.55 13.91 13.02
CA ALA A 212 10.19 15.22 12.93
C ALA A 212 11.73 15.11 12.85
N ARG A 213 12.33 14.26 13.69
CA ARG A 213 13.78 14.00 13.72
C ARG A 213 14.30 13.52 12.37
N GLU A 214 13.52 12.69 11.66
CA GLU A 214 13.90 12.13 10.36
C GLU A 214 13.41 12.96 9.16
N GLY A 215 12.67 14.05 9.41
CA GLY A 215 12.13 14.92 8.38
C GLY A 215 11.01 14.27 7.55
N ILE A 216 10.29 13.28 8.12
CA ILE A 216 9.26 12.52 7.42
C ILE A 216 7.92 13.27 7.49
N THR A 217 7.40 13.70 6.33
CA THR A 217 6.14 14.45 6.24
C THR A 217 5.16 13.86 5.21
N LYS A 218 5.62 12.93 4.39
CA LYS A 218 4.83 12.29 3.31
C LYS A 218 5.45 10.95 2.94
N THR A 219 4.81 10.20 2.05
CA THR A 219 5.32 8.94 1.46
C THR A 219 5.64 7.81 2.44
N ALA A 220 5.19 7.93 3.68
CA ALA A 220 5.44 6.93 4.71
C ALA A 220 4.17 6.20 5.14
N LEU A 221 4.35 4.94 5.52
CA LEU A 221 3.36 4.13 6.24
C LEU A 221 3.69 4.14 7.73
N ILE A 222 2.65 4.25 8.55
CA ILE A 222 2.75 4.09 9.99
C ILE A 222 2.17 2.74 10.36
N THR A 223 2.92 1.93 11.09
CA THR A 223 2.48 0.63 11.59
C THR A 223 2.44 0.65 13.11
N VAL A 224 1.40 0.08 13.70
CA VAL A 224 1.15 0.09 15.14
C VAL A 224 0.71 -1.28 15.61
N GLY A 225 1.28 -1.75 16.71
CA GLY A 225 0.83 -2.96 17.39
C GLY A 225 1.95 -3.83 17.93
N GLY A 226 1.56 -4.81 18.75
CA GLY A 226 2.45 -5.74 19.42
C GLY A 226 3.32 -6.59 18.48
N PHE A 227 2.95 -6.73 17.21
CA PHE A 227 3.72 -7.46 16.21
C PHE A 227 5.15 -6.92 16.00
N LEU A 228 5.42 -5.67 16.41
CA LEU A 228 6.75 -5.06 16.38
C LEU A 228 7.60 -5.41 17.60
N GLY A 229 7.00 -6.02 18.62
CA GLY A 229 7.67 -6.52 19.82
C GLY A 229 8.35 -7.87 19.60
N THR A 230 8.83 -8.44 20.70
CA THR A 230 9.56 -9.73 20.72
C THR A 230 8.76 -10.86 21.34
N GLU A 231 7.64 -10.55 21.97
CA GLU A 231 6.83 -11.52 22.71
C GLU A 231 5.66 -11.99 21.84
N TYR A 232 5.68 -13.26 21.45
CA TYR A 232 4.61 -13.91 20.72
C TYR A 232 4.65 -15.44 20.96
N GLU A 233 3.53 -16.09 20.75
CA GLU A 233 3.48 -17.55 20.80
C GLU A 233 3.94 -18.16 19.48
N ARG A 234 4.63 -19.31 19.57
CA ARG A 234 5.00 -20.06 18.37
C ARG A 234 3.75 -20.58 17.64
N SER A 235 3.74 -20.45 16.34
CA SER A 235 2.69 -21.04 15.52
C SER A 235 2.60 -22.53 15.73
N LYS A 236 1.39 -23.05 15.97
CA LYS A 236 1.14 -24.50 16.08
C LYS A 236 1.51 -25.26 14.82
N LEU A 237 1.59 -24.62 13.66
CA LEU A 237 2.05 -25.25 12.41
C LEU A 237 3.47 -25.81 12.53
N TYR A 238 4.31 -25.21 13.36
CA TYR A 238 5.68 -25.66 13.63
C TYR A 238 5.85 -26.40 14.96
N ASP A 239 4.76 -26.55 15.73
CA ASP A 239 4.78 -27.30 16.99
C ASP A 239 4.86 -28.80 16.68
N PRO A 240 5.90 -29.50 17.16
CA PRO A 240 6.03 -30.94 16.92
C PRO A 240 4.91 -31.77 17.54
N THR A 241 4.24 -31.25 18.58
CA THR A 241 3.14 -31.94 19.27
C THR A 241 1.78 -31.72 18.63
N PHE A 242 1.71 -30.90 17.54
CA PHE A 242 0.48 -30.58 16.82
C PHE A 242 0.41 -31.35 15.48
N THR A 243 -0.63 -32.15 15.31
CA THR A 243 -0.92 -32.81 14.02
C THR A 243 -1.51 -31.82 13.03
N THR A 244 -0.93 -31.76 11.85
CA THR A 244 -1.47 -31.00 10.71
C THR A 244 -1.96 -31.98 9.62
N GLU A 245 -2.58 -31.46 8.58
CA GLU A 245 -2.97 -32.24 7.40
C GLU A 245 -1.77 -32.97 6.73
N PHE A 246 -0.56 -32.43 6.88
CA PHE A 246 0.65 -32.91 6.21
C PHE A 246 1.68 -33.53 7.16
N ARG A 247 1.46 -33.49 8.47
CA ARG A 247 2.41 -33.98 9.48
C ARG A 247 1.69 -34.45 10.74
N GLU A 248 1.93 -35.69 11.14
CA GLU A 248 1.50 -36.18 12.44
C GLU A 248 2.36 -35.64 13.59
N ALA A 249 1.75 -35.44 14.75
CA ALA A 249 2.45 -35.03 15.96
C ALA A 249 3.52 -36.07 16.33
N SER A 250 4.73 -35.58 16.59
CA SER A 250 5.79 -36.39 17.23
C SER A 250 5.56 -36.37 18.74
N ARG A 251 5.69 -37.55 19.37
CA ARG A 251 5.56 -37.71 20.85
C ARG A 251 6.75 -37.11 21.59
#